data_e5a5cbf6cd2a805c5edcfbd227838e31
#
_entry.id   e5a5cbf6cd2a805c5edcfbd227838e31
#
_cell.length_a   1.000
_cell.length_b   1.000
_cell.length_c   1.000
_cell.angle_alpha   90.00
_cell.angle_beta   90.00
_cell.angle_gamma   90.00
#
_symmetry.space_group_name_H-M   'P 1'
#
loop_
_entity.id
_entity.type
_entity.pdbx_description
1 polymer ?
#
loop_
_entity_poly.entity_id
_entity_poly.type
_entity_poly.pdbx_seq_one_letter_code
_entity_poly.pdbx_strand_id
1 'polypeptide(L)' 'MVHTRGRQTMIERESSRLERILAEHGQRWQIERDGSVWTATEHPSPTALRILVAHDLNTLERKIIEAELAS' A
#
# COMPACT_ATOMS: atom_id res chain seq x y z
N MET A 1 -3.41 -28.55 -10.86
CA MET A 1 -3.53 -27.20 -11.31
C MET A 1 -4.62 -26.42 -10.68
N VAL A 2 -5.77 -27.02 -10.65
CA VAL A 2 -6.93 -26.34 -10.13
C VAL A 2 -6.79 -25.98 -8.67
N HIS A 3 -6.16 -26.84 -7.91
CA HIS A 3 -6.02 -26.62 -6.48
C HIS A 3 -5.08 -25.48 -6.11
N THR A 4 -4.18 -25.13 -7.00
CA THR A 4 -3.34 -23.99 -6.73
C THR A 4 -4.07 -22.68 -6.88
N ARG A 5 -5.20 -22.74 -7.51
CA ARG A 5 -6.00 -21.56 -7.76
C ARG A 5 -6.53 -20.93 -6.47
N GLY A 6 -6.78 -21.75 -5.45
CA GLY A 6 -7.23 -21.23 -4.18
C GLY A 6 -6.23 -20.33 -3.52
N ARG A 7 -4.96 -20.75 -3.52
CA ARG A 7 -3.91 -19.91 -2.97
C ARG A 7 -3.69 -18.68 -3.80
N GLN A 8 -3.74 -18.84 -5.11
CA GLN A 8 -3.54 -17.71 -5.98
C GLN A 8 -4.62 -16.67 -5.79
N THR A 9 -5.81 -17.13 -5.45
CA THR A 9 -6.90 -16.19 -5.22
C THR A 9 -6.60 -15.26 -4.06
N MET A 10 -6.01 -15.78 -2.98
CA MET A 10 -5.64 -14.92 -1.87
C MET A 10 -4.53 -13.96 -2.25
N ILE A 11 -3.53 -14.46 -3.00
CA ILE A 11 -2.45 -13.62 -3.48
C ILE A 11 -2.99 -12.57 -4.43
N GLU A 12 -3.93 -12.96 -5.27
CA GLU A 12 -4.51 -12.05 -6.23
C GLU A 12 -5.28 -10.92 -5.55
N ARG A 13 -5.96 -11.21 -4.45
CA ARG A 13 -6.66 -10.17 -3.72
C ARG A 13 -5.69 -9.13 -3.18
N GLU A 14 -4.59 -9.61 -2.62
CA GLU A 14 -3.58 -8.70 -2.10
C GLU A 14 -2.95 -7.91 -3.25
N SER A 15 -2.64 -8.58 -4.34
CA SER A 15 -2.06 -7.92 -5.50
C SER A 15 -3.02 -6.91 -6.11
N SER A 16 -4.30 -7.28 -6.20
CA SER A 16 -5.29 -6.37 -6.75
C SER A 16 -5.47 -5.15 -5.88
N ARG A 17 -5.46 -5.33 -4.57
CA ARG A 17 -5.57 -4.20 -3.67
C ARG A 17 -4.34 -3.30 -3.79
N LEU A 18 -3.17 -3.90 -3.88
CA LEU A 18 -1.95 -3.13 -4.04
C LEU A 18 -1.96 -2.35 -5.34
N GLU A 19 -2.39 -2.99 -6.44
CA GLU A 19 -2.46 -2.31 -7.72
C GLU A 19 -3.41 -1.12 -7.67
N ARG A 20 -4.53 -1.28 -6.99
CA ARG A 20 -5.48 -0.19 -6.86
C ARG A 20 -4.89 0.95 -6.04
N ILE A 21 -4.22 0.61 -4.95
CA ILE A 21 -3.60 1.63 -4.12
C ILE A 21 -2.53 2.36 -4.91
N LEU A 22 -1.73 1.64 -5.69
CA LEU A 22 -0.71 2.26 -6.52
C LEU A 22 -1.32 3.14 -7.59
N ALA A 23 -2.45 2.71 -8.16
CA ALA A 23 -3.11 3.51 -9.19
C ALA A 23 -3.67 4.81 -8.62
N GLU A 24 -4.18 4.77 -7.40
CA GLU A 24 -4.81 5.93 -6.79
C GLU A 24 -3.82 6.81 -6.05
N HIS A 25 -2.80 6.22 -5.46
CA HIS A 25 -1.91 6.95 -4.57
C HIS A 25 -0.43 6.83 -4.94
N GLY A 26 -0.10 6.03 -5.92
CA GLY A 26 1.30 5.72 -6.22
C GLY A 26 2.11 6.89 -6.72
N GLN A 27 1.46 7.92 -7.25
CA GLN A 27 2.18 9.10 -7.69
C GLN A 27 2.65 9.95 -6.53
N ARG A 28 1.96 9.81 -5.41
CA ARG A 28 2.26 10.60 -4.23
C ARG A 28 2.99 9.81 -3.18
N TRP A 29 2.79 8.50 -3.16
CA TRP A 29 3.36 7.62 -2.13
C TRP A 29 4.13 6.50 -2.78
N GLN A 30 5.32 6.25 -2.27
CA GLN A 30 6.09 5.09 -2.66
C GLN A 30 5.79 3.98 -1.68
N ILE A 31 5.20 2.90 -2.17
CA ILE A 31 4.73 1.82 -1.31
C ILE A 31 5.68 0.63 -1.43
N GLU A 32 6.16 0.17 -0.31
CA GLU A 32 7.10 -0.93 -0.27
C GLU A 32 6.71 -1.91 0.82
N ARG A 33 7.18 -3.12 0.67
CA ARG A 33 6.99 -4.15 1.67
C ARG A 33 8.33 -4.55 2.24
N ASP A 34 8.44 -4.57 3.56
CA ASP A 34 9.65 -4.96 4.24
C ASP A 34 9.27 -6.05 5.25
N GLY A 35 9.49 -7.30 4.85
CA GLY A 35 9.08 -8.42 5.69
C GLY A 35 7.57 -8.48 5.79
N SER A 36 7.04 -8.34 6.98
CA SER A 36 5.61 -8.38 7.20
C SER A 36 5.01 -6.99 7.35
N VAL A 37 5.78 -5.96 7.03
CA VAL A 37 5.36 -4.59 7.25
C VAL A 37 5.30 -3.85 5.91
N TRP A 38 4.23 -3.09 5.71
CA TRP A 38 4.09 -2.24 4.54
C TRP A 38 4.42 -0.81 4.92
N THR A 39 5.16 -0.14 4.04
CA THR A 39 5.52 1.25 4.27
C THR A 39 5.09 2.09 3.08
N ALA A 40 4.68 3.31 3.35
CA ALA A 40 4.34 4.27 2.33
C ALA A 40 5.11 5.55 2.64
N THR A 41 6.00 5.93 1.73
CA THR A 41 6.82 7.12 1.88
C THR A 41 6.30 8.17 0.93
N GLU A 42 6.00 9.33 1.43
CA GLU A 42 5.49 10.42 0.60
C GLU A 42 6.63 10.96 -0.25
N HIS A 43 6.40 10.99 -1.58
CA HIS A 43 7.35 11.61 -2.42
C HIS A 43 6.92 12.96 -2.69
N PRO A 44 7.49 13.65 -3.22
CA PRO A 44 8.55 14.55 -3.21
C PRO A 44 8.29 15.69 -2.34
N SER A 45 8.40 15.50 -1.11
CA SER A 45 8.31 16.64 -0.25
C SER A 45 9.71 16.99 0.19
N PRO A 46 10.27 18.06 -0.29
CA PRO A 46 11.61 18.44 0.11
C PRO A 46 11.68 18.88 1.56
N THR A 47 10.55 19.26 2.14
CA THR A 47 10.57 19.82 3.47
C THR A 47 9.96 18.93 4.52
N ALA A 48 9.14 17.98 4.12
CA ALA A 48 8.49 17.11 5.10
C ALA A 48 8.32 15.73 4.50
N LEU A 49 9.03 14.79 5.03
CA LEU A 49 8.96 13.41 4.61
C LEU A 49 8.04 12.67 5.56
N ARG A 50 6.92 12.18 5.07
CA ARG A 50 6.03 11.39 5.88
C ARG A 50 6.18 9.93 5.50
N ILE A 51 6.31 9.10 6.51
CA ILE A 51 6.42 7.67 6.33
C ILE A 51 5.31 7.00 7.14
N LEU A 52 4.51 6.21 6.45
CA LEU A 52 3.42 5.49 7.09
C LEU A 52 3.79 4.02 7.15
N VAL A 53 3.44 3.36 8.23
CA VAL A 53 3.79 1.97 8.45
C VAL A 53 2.54 1.22 8.87
N ALA A 54 2.32 0.05 8.29
CA ALA A 54 1.17 -0.76 8.63
C ALA A 54 1.49 -2.23 8.43
N HIS A 55 0.77 -3.09 9.12
CA HIS A 55 0.99 -4.52 9.02
C HIS A 55 0.20 -5.14 7.88
N ASP A 56 -0.75 -4.41 7.31
CA ASP A 56 -1.51 -4.92 6.17
C ASP A 56 -1.89 -3.76 5.25
N LEU A 57 -2.28 -4.10 4.03
CA LEU A 57 -2.58 -3.10 3.02
C LEU A 57 -3.83 -2.29 3.34
N ASN A 58 -4.80 -2.93 3.97
CA ASN A 58 -6.03 -2.23 4.30
C ASN A 58 -5.75 -1.08 5.29
N THR A 59 -4.93 -1.37 6.29
CA THR A 59 -4.55 -0.36 7.27
C THR A 59 -3.68 0.72 6.63
N LEU A 60 -2.78 0.30 5.74
CA LEU A 60 -1.92 1.25 5.06
C LEU A 60 -2.74 2.20 4.21
N GLU A 61 -3.70 1.67 3.47
CA GLU A 61 -4.55 2.50 2.62
C GLU A 61 -5.31 3.52 3.45
N ARG A 62 -5.83 3.09 4.60
CA ARG A 62 -6.56 3.99 5.48
C ARG A 62 -5.65 5.12 5.96
N LYS A 63 -4.41 4.79 6.32
CA LYS A 63 -3.46 5.79 6.79
C LYS A 63 -3.12 6.78 5.68
N ILE A 64 -2.98 6.28 4.45
CA ILE A 64 -2.71 7.15 3.32
C ILE A 64 -3.87 8.12 3.12
N ILE A 65 -5.09 7.62 3.14
CA ILE A 65 -6.26 8.45 2.95
C ILE A 65 -6.33 9.52 4.04
N GLU A 66 -6.11 9.13 5.28
CA GLU A 66 -6.15 10.08 6.39
C GLU A 66 -5.07 11.14 6.24
N ALA A 67 -3.88 10.73 5.80
CA ALA A 67 -2.79 11.67 5.61
C ALA A 67 -3.11 12.65 4.49
N GLU A 68 -3.75 12.17 3.42
CA GLU A 68 -4.10 13.04 2.31
C GLU A 68 -5.21 14.01 2.70
N LEU A 69 -6.14 13.56 3.52
CA LEU A 69 -7.20 14.44 3.99
C LEU A 69 -6.69 15.51 4.94
N ALA A 70 -5.63 15.20 5.65
CA ALA A 70 -5.06 16.13 6.61
C ALA A 70 -4.19 17.20 5.96
N SER A 71 -3.84 17.00 4.70
CA SER A 71 -2.98 17.99 4.02
C SER A 71 -3.81 19.12 3.37
#